data_fe82fd09289ee5067d1fec609acce914
#
_entry.id   fe82fd09289ee5067d1fec609acce914
#
_cell.length_a   1.000
_cell.length_b   1.000
_cell.length_c   1.000
_cell.angle_alpha   90.00
_cell.angle_beta   90.00
_cell.angle_gamma   90.00
#
_symmetry.space_group_name_H-M   'P 1'
#
loop_
_entity.id
_entity.type
_entity.pdbx_description
1 polymer ?
#
loop_
_entity_poly.entity_id
_entity_poly.type
_entity_poly.pdbx_seq_one_letter_code
_entity_poly.pdbx_strand_id
1 'polypeptide(L)'
;MAAEVSYARAVALGHIAELLDELLPDHEANDAIFRLTLSVLHILTGPEVWMPVTYFELWLTRLVGFLPELNECVVCGRNLNGSRAYFHALADGLMCGDDKRLASSELSAESRALAGQMFRAPAEAFAGKPWPKAQGADLRKLAIQILQRHLEKKLVTASMLEKSDF
;
A
#
# COMPACT_ATOMS: atom_id res chain seq x y z
N MET A 1 -6.08 -16.77 18.91
CA MET A 1 -6.21 -15.29 18.90
C MET A 1 -4.93 -14.55 19.27
N ALA A 2 -4.40 -14.65 20.49
CA ALA A 2 -3.14 -13.93 20.85
C ALA A 2 -1.91 -14.39 20.05
N ALA A 3 -1.78 -15.68 19.75
CA ALA A 3 -0.67 -16.22 18.95
C ALA A 3 -0.77 -15.80 17.48
N GLU A 4 -1.96 -15.70 16.91
CA GLU A 4 -2.21 -15.27 15.52
C GLU A 4 -1.85 -13.80 15.36
N VAL A 5 -2.28 -12.95 16.29
CA VAL A 5 -1.91 -11.52 16.28
C VAL A 5 -0.40 -11.34 16.42
N SER A 6 0.25 -12.18 17.21
CA SER A 6 1.72 -12.15 17.37
C SER A 6 2.44 -12.54 16.07
N TYR A 7 1.95 -13.55 15.35
CA TYR A 7 2.51 -13.96 14.06
C TYR A 7 2.29 -12.89 12.99
N ALA A 8 1.07 -12.39 12.84
CA ALA A 8 0.75 -11.31 11.89
C ALA A 8 1.61 -10.06 12.11
N ARG A 9 1.80 -9.69 13.38
CA ARG A 9 2.68 -8.57 13.74
C ARG A 9 4.13 -8.84 13.38
N ALA A 10 4.63 -10.03 13.61
CA ALA A 10 6.01 -10.41 13.25
C ALA A 10 6.21 -10.33 11.72
N VAL A 11 5.25 -10.83 10.94
CA VAL A 11 5.29 -10.73 9.47
C VAL A 11 5.24 -9.27 9.02
N ALA A 12 4.37 -8.45 9.61
CA ALA A 12 4.26 -7.02 9.31
C ALA A 12 5.56 -6.27 9.61
N LEU A 13 6.19 -6.53 10.74
CA LEU A 13 7.49 -5.94 11.09
C LEU A 13 8.59 -6.36 10.11
N GLY A 14 8.63 -7.63 9.74
CA GLY A 14 9.55 -8.15 8.74
C GLY A 14 9.33 -7.50 7.37
N HIS A 15 8.08 -7.27 7.00
CA HIS A 15 7.72 -6.59 5.75
C HIS A 15 8.17 -5.12 5.73
N ILE A 16 7.91 -4.39 6.81
CA ILE A 16 8.41 -3.01 6.95
C ILE A 16 9.92 -2.97 6.85
N ALA A 17 10.61 -3.88 7.53
CA ALA A 17 12.08 -3.95 7.49
C ALA A 17 12.60 -4.25 6.07
N GLU A 18 12.00 -5.22 5.36
CA GLU A 18 12.36 -5.54 3.98
C GLU A 18 12.17 -4.33 3.06
N LEU A 19 11.05 -3.63 3.15
CA LEU A 19 10.77 -2.45 2.33
C LEU A 19 11.77 -1.31 2.59
N LEU A 20 12.13 -1.07 3.84
CA LEU A 20 13.12 -0.06 4.20
C LEU A 20 14.51 -0.42 3.67
N ASP A 21 14.91 -1.68 3.80
CA ASP A 21 16.21 -2.18 3.32
C ASP A 21 16.33 -2.06 1.79
N GLU A 22 15.26 -2.36 1.07
CA GLU A 22 15.24 -2.34 -0.39
C GLU A 22 15.12 -0.94 -1.01
N LEU A 23 14.48 -0.02 -0.33
CA LEU A 23 14.10 1.28 -0.90
C LEU A 23 14.96 2.44 -0.40
N LEU A 24 15.62 2.30 0.74
CA LEU A 24 16.44 3.37 1.28
C LEU A 24 17.92 3.15 0.94
N PRO A 25 18.60 4.17 0.38
CA PRO A 25 20.04 4.13 0.21
C PRO A 25 20.75 4.08 1.57
N ASP A 26 21.83 3.33 1.64
CA ASP A 26 22.69 3.28 2.82
C ASP A 26 23.20 4.67 3.20
N HIS A 27 23.15 4.98 4.49
CA HIS A 27 23.67 6.22 5.08
C HIS A 27 22.99 7.53 4.62
N GLU A 28 21.83 7.47 3.98
CA GLU A 28 21.03 8.66 3.69
C GLU A 28 19.93 8.86 4.74
N ALA A 29 19.92 10.03 5.38
CA ALA A 29 18.85 10.40 6.30
C ALA A 29 17.57 10.76 5.54
N ASN A 30 16.45 10.17 5.94
CA ASN A 30 15.12 10.50 5.41
C ASN A 30 14.13 10.69 6.56
N ASP A 31 13.97 11.93 7.00
CA ASP A 31 13.12 12.27 8.15
C ASP A 31 11.65 11.92 7.93
N ALA A 32 11.15 12.03 6.70
CA ALA A 32 9.75 11.72 6.40
C ALA A 32 9.47 10.22 6.56
N ILE A 33 10.34 9.36 6.01
CA ILE A 33 10.22 7.91 6.13
C ILE A 33 10.47 7.47 7.58
N PHE A 34 11.42 8.08 8.27
CA PHE A 34 11.66 7.80 9.69
C PHE A 34 10.42 8.07 10.55
N ARG A 35 9.80 9.24 10.39
CA ARG A 35 8.56 9.60 11.12
C ARG A 35 7.38 8.69 10.76
N LEU A 36 7.23 8.35 9.49
CA LEU A 36 6.23 7.37 9.04
C LEU A 36 6.42 6.03 9.75
N THR A 37 7.65 5.54 9.76
CA THR A 37 8.00 4.26 10.39
C THR A 37 7.67 4.27 11.87
N LEU A 38 8.07 5.30 12.61
CA LEU A 38 7.78 5.42 14.05
C LEU A 38 6.28 5.42 14.35
N SER A 39 5.51 6.20 13.58
CA SER A 39 4.05 6.28 13.74
C SER A 39 3.40 4.92 13.52
N VAL A 40 3.77 4.22 12.46
CA VAL A 40 3.23 2.90 12.13
C VAL A 40 3.64 1.84 13.17
N LEU A 41 4.90 1.83 13.60
CA LEU A 41 5.36 0.92 14.65
C LEU A 41 4.62 1.11 15.97
N HIS A 42 4.31 2.35 16.33
CA HIS A 42 3.50 2.64 17.52
C HIS A 42 2.10 2.03 17.41
N ILE A 43 1.42 2.17 16.27
CA ILE A 43 0.08 1.61 16.05
C ILE A 43 0.11 0.08 16.01
N LEU A 44 1.17 -0.53 15.47
CA LEU A 44 1.35 -1.97 15.44
C LEU A 44 1.48 -2.62 16.83
N THR A 45 1.63 -1.84 17.90
CA THR A 45 1.52 -2.37 19.27
C THR A 45 0.08 -2.78 19.61
N GLY A 46 -0.92 -2.23 18.91
CA GLY A 46 -2.33 -2.56 19.05
C GLY A 46 -2.74 -3.86 18.35
N PRO A 47 -4.04 -4.19 18.37
CA PRO A 47 -4.55 -5.44 17.80
C PRO A 47 -4.65 -5.42 16.27
N GLU A 48 -4.78 -4.25 15.66
CA GLU A 48 -4.93 -4.11 14.21
C GLU A 48 -3.57 -4.09 13.53
N VAL A 49 -3.39 -4.94 12.53
CA VAL A 49 -2.14 -5.08 11.77
C VAL A 49 -2.26 -4.54 10.36
N TRP A 50 -3.40 -4.74 9.72
CA TRP A 50 -3.56 -4.45 8.29
C TRP A 50 -3.67 -2.96 7.97
N MET A 51 -4.31 -2.19 8.83
CA MET A 51 -4.41 -0.75 8.64
C MET A 51 -3.02 -0.08 8.66
N PRO A 52 -2.18 -0.28 9.70
CA PRO A 52 -0.86 0.33 9.71
C PRO A 52 0.06 -0.16 8.59
N VAL A 53 -0.02 -1.44 8.19
CA VAL A 53 0.74 -1.96 7.04
C VAL A 53 0.31 -1.26 5.74
N THR A 54 -0.99 -1.17 5.48
CA THR A 54 -1.51 -0.50 4.28
C THR A 54 -1.13 0.97 4.24
N TYR A 55 -1.23 1.65 5.39
CA TYR A 55 -0.83 3.05 5.53
C TYR A 55 0.67 3.23 5.22
N PHE A 56 1.50 2.36 5.77
CA PHE A 56 2.95 2.39 5.54
C PHE A 56 3.30 2.19 4.06
N GLU A 57 2.75 1.16 3.42
CA GLU A 57 3.01 0.84 2.01
C GLU A 57 2.62 1.99 1.07
N LEU A 58 1.44 2.57 1.26
CA LEU A 58 0.95 3.68 0.44
C LEU A 58 1.83 4.93 0.60
N TRP A 59 2.11 5.31 1.83
CA TRP A 59 2.94 6.48 2.09
C TRP A 59 4.38 6.29 1.67
N LEU A 60 4.96 5.09 1.89
CA LEU A 60 6.31 4.78 1.43
C LEU A 60 6.39 4.88 -0.11
N THR A 61 5.45 4.26 -0.81
CA THR A 61 5.36 4.32 -2.28
C THR A 61 5.29 5.77 -2.78
N ARG A 62 4.54 6.61 -2.08
CA ARG A 62 4.44 8.04 -2.40
C ARG A 62 5.74 8.79 -2.10
N LEU A 63 6.35 8.57 -0.93
CA LEU A 63 7.55 9.28 -0.49
C LEU A 63 8.79 8.95 -1.35
N VAL A 64 8.88 7.72 -1.86
CA VAL A 64 9.94 7.34 -2.81
C VAL A 64 9.62 7.75 -4.25
N GLY A 65 8.47 8.36 -4.51
CA GLY A 65 8.10 8.91 -5.81
C GLY A 65 7.55 7.90 -6.82
N PHE A 66 7.11 6.71 -6.38
CA PHE A 66 6.62 5.66 -7.27
C PHE A 66 5.09 5.63 -7.42
N LEU A 67 4.36 6.31 -6.53
CA LEU A 67 2.91 6.32 -6.58
C LEU A 67 2.42 7.11 -7.81
N PRO A 68 1.67 6.48 -8.71
CA PRO A 68 1.08 7.19 -9.85
C PRO A 68 -0.10 8.07 -9.41
N GLU A 69 -0.56 8.93 -10.33
CA GLU A 69 -1.83 9.64 -10.15
C GLU A 69 -2.99 8.64 -10.05
N LEU A 70 -3.78 8.74 -8.97
CA LEU A 70 -4.87 7.77 -8.68
C LEU A 70 -6.22 8.15 -9.31
N ASN A 71 -6.36 9.35 -9.84
CA ASN A 71 -7.64 9.88 -10.33
C ASN A 71 -7.65 10.14 -11.83
N GLU A 72 -6.61 9.74 -12.55
CA GLU A 72 -6.47 9.99 -13.97
C GLU A 72 -5.97 8.74 -14.70
N CYS A 73 -6.53 8.46 -15.88
CA CYS A 73 -6.06 7.37 -16.74
C CYS A 73 -4.71 7.72 -17.35
N VAL A 74 -3.72 6.88 -17.14
CA VAL A 74 -2.35 7.10 -17.66
C VAL A 74 -2.28 7.07 -19.20
N VAL A 75 -3.25 6.46 -19.86
CA VAL A 75 -3.27 6.30 -21.31
C VAL A 75 -3.99 7.48 -22.00
N CYS A 76 -5.22 7.80 -21.59
CA CYS A 76 -6.05 8.79 -22.29
C CYS A 76 -6.30 10.07 -21.49
N GLY A 77 -5.80 10.19 -20.26
CA GLY A 77 -5.99 11.36 -19.40
C GLY A 77 -7.39 11.54 -18.83
N ARG A 78 -8.29 10.56 -19.04
CA ARG A 78 -9.66 10.63 -18.50
C ARG A 78 -9.63 10.66 -16.98
N ASN A 79 -10.48 11.52 -16.40
CA ASN A 79 -10.72 11.52 -14.96
C ASN A 79 -11.42 10.22 -14.54
N LEU A 80 -10.91 9.59 -13.48
CA LEU A 80 -11.40 8.32 -12.96
C LEU A 80 -12.31 8.47 -11.72
N ASN A 81 -12.63 9.70 -11.32
CA ASN A 81 -13.45 9.94 -10.13
C ASN A 81 -14.81 9.23 -10.23
N GLY A 82 -15.17 8.48 -9.18
CA GLY A 82 -16.40 7.71 -9.13
C GLY A 82 -16.46 6.49 -10.03
N SER A 83 -15.43 6.22 -10.81
CA SER A 83 -15.34 5.07 -11.72
C SER A 83 -14.39 4.00 -11.19
N ARG A 84 -14.51 2.80 -11.72
CA ARG A 84 -13.50 1.75 -11.52
C ARG A 84 -12.23 2.12 -12.27
N ALA A 85 -11.10 1.83 -11.66
CA ALA A 85 -9.79 1.93 -12.28
C ALA A 85 -9.15 0.54 -12.37
N TYR A 86 -8.18 0.42 -13.24
CA TYR A 86 -7.48 -0.84 -13.48
C TYR A 86 -5.97 -0.60 -13.42
N PHE A 87 -5.25 -1.58 -12.89
CA PHE A 87 -3.79 -1.54 -12.85
C PHE A 87 -3.20 -2.85 -13.36
N HIS A 88 -2.04 -2.75 -13.95
CA HIS A 88 -1.32 -3.88 -14.54
C HIS A 88 0.17 -3.75 -14.22
N ALA A 89 0.85 -4.89 -14.04
CA ALA A 89 2.26 -4.91 -13.66
C ALA A 89 3.18 -4.13 -14.62
N LEU A 90 2.80 -3.98 -15.88
CA LEU A 90 3.56 -3.29 -16.91
C LEU A 90 3.03 -1.89 -17.24
N ALA A 91 2.04 -1.39 -16.51
CA ALA A 91 1.50 -0.04 -16.71
C ALA A 91 2.15 0.96 -15.75
N ASP A 92 2.33 2.20 -16.22
CA ASP A 92 2.94 3.28 -15.43
C ASP A 92 1.96 3.98 -14.49
N GLY A 93 0.68 3.58 -14.52
CA GLY A 93 -0.36 4.15 -13.68
C GLY A 93 -1.68 3.41 -13.83
N LEU A 94 -2.74 4.04 -13.34
CA LEU A 94 -4.09 3.51 -13.43
C LEU A 94 -4.68 3.75 -14.83
N MET A 95 -5.56 2.86 -15.25
CA MET A 95 -6.23 2.90 -16.54
C MET A 95 -7.74 2.91 -16.37
N CYS A 96 -8.46 3.53 -17.30
CA CYS A 96 -9.91 3.40 -17.38
C CYS A 96 -10.33 2.05 -18.00
N GLY A 97 -11.63 1.76 -17.99
CA GLY A 97 -12.16 0.50 -18.53
C GLY A 97 -11.91 0.29 -20.01
N ASP A 98 -11.81 1.38 -20.79
CA ASP A 98 -11.55 1.31 -22.22
C ASP A 98 -10.07 1.01 -22.55
N ASP A 99 -9.16 1.46 -21.70
CA ASP A 99 -7.72 1.34 -21.91
C ASP A 99 -7.08 0.18 -21.11
N LYS A 100 -7.86 -0.53 -20.29
CA LYS A 100 -7.34 -1.65 -19.49
C LYS A 100 -6.75 -2.74 -20.36
N ARG A 101 -5.68 -3.36 -19.85
CA ARG A 101 -5.03 -4.51 -20.49
C ARG A 101 -5.66 -5.82 -20.03
N LEU A 102 -5.43 -6.89 -20.81
CA LEU A 102 -5.72 -8.24 -20.34
C LEU A 102 -4.96 -8.52 -19.04
N ALA A 103 -5.59 -9.25 -18.11
CA ALA A 103 -5.05 -9.55 -16.79
C ALA A 103 -4.81 -8.32 -15.90
N SER A 104 -5.44 -7.18 -16.18
CA SER A 104 -5.48 -6.05 -15.26
C SER A 104 -6.27 -6.39 -14.01
N SER A 105 -5.80 -5.89 -12.86
CA SER A 105 -6.55 -5.92 -11.60
C SER A 105 -7.44 -4.69 -11.50
N GLU A 106 -8.60 -4.86 -10.88
CA GLU A 106 -9.55 -3.78 -10.64
C GLU A 106 -9.21 -3.05 -9.33
N LEU A 107 -9.38 -1.75 -9.33
CA LEU A 107 -9.29 -0.89 -8.15
C LEU A 107 -10.59 -0.06 -8.06
N SER A 108 -11.38 -0.30 -7.04
CA SER A 108 -12.67 0.37 -6.87
C SER A 108 -12.51 1.87 -6.57
N ALA A 109 -13.58 2.62 -6.79
CA ALA A 109 -13.63 4.03 -6.41
C ALA A 109 -13.50 4.20 -4.88
N GLU A 110 -14.07 3.28 -4.11
CA GLU A 110 -14.01 3.26 -2.64
C GLU A 110 -12.57 3.01 -2.16
N SER A 111 -11.84 2.09 -2.80
CA SER A 111 -10.42 1.85 -2.47
C SER A 111 -9.58 3.09 -2.72
N ARG A 112 -9.78 3.78 -3.83
CA ARG A 112 -9.09 5.05 -4.13
C ARG A 112 -9.50 6.18 -3.18
N ALA A 113 -10.76 6.24 -2.77
CA ALA A 113 -11.22 7.20 -1.77
C ALA A 113 -10.54 6.95 -0.40
N LEU A 114 -10.38 5.69 0.00
CA LEU A 114 -9.65 5.31 1.21
C LEU A 114 -8.18 5.77 1.13
N ALA A 115 -7.50 5.53 0.01
CA ALA A 115 -6.14 6.03 -0.20
C ALA A 115 -6.06 7.55 -0.06
N GLY A 116 -7.01 8.27 -0.67
CA GLY A 116 -7.10 9.72 -0.55
C GLY A 116 -7.31 10.21 0.90
N GLN A 117 -8.08 9.48 1.70
CA GLN A 117 -8.23 9.77 3.13
C GLN A 117 -6.91 9.53 3.88
N MET A 118 -6.22 8.43 3.60
CA MET A 118 -4.94 8.10 4.22
C MET A 118 -3.84 9.12 3.91
N PHE A 119 -3.87 9.73 2.73
CA PHE A 119 -2.92 10.79 2.38
C PHE A 119 -3.24 12.15 3.01
N ARG A 120 -4.41 12.33 3.60
CA ARG A 120 -4.84 13.60 4.22
C ARG A 120 -4.86 13.57 5.74
N ALA A 121 -4.64 12.42 6.35
CA ALA A 121 -4.70 12.27 7.79
C ALA A 121 -3.54 11.41 8.32
N PRO A 122 -3.09 11.64 9.56
CA PRO A 122 -2.07 10.80 10.19
C PRO A 122 -2.62 9.40 10.45
N ALA A 123 -1.72 8.42 10.57
CA ALA A 123 -2.09 7.01 10.79
C ALA A 123 -2.96 6.82 12.05
N GLU A 124 -2.70 7.59 13.09
CA GLU A 124 -3.45 7.58 14.36
C GLU A 124 -4.93 7.91 14.18
N ALA A 125 -5.29 8.66 13.14
CA ALA A 125 -6.68 8.98 12.84
C ALA A 125 -7.51 7.76 12.43
N PHE A 126 -6.86 6.68 12.01
CA PHE A 126 -7.51 5.42 11.62
C PHE A 126 -7.47 4.36 12.71
N ALA A 127 -6.62 4.54 13.72
CA ALA A 127 -6.50 3.61 14.83
C ALA A 127 -7.82 3.53 15.62
N GLY A 128 -8.21 2.30 15.99
CA GLY A 128 -9.46 2.05 16.74
C GLY A 128 -10.75 2.20 15.93
N LYS A 129 -10.67 2.49 14.64
CA LYS A 129 -11.83 2.52 13.74
C LYS A 129 -11.97 1.19 13.00
N PRO A 130 -13.20 0.82 12.57
CA PRO A 130 -13.39 -0.35 11.71
C PRO A 130 -12.52 -0.25 10.46
N TRP A 131 -11.75 -1.30 10.19
CA TRP A 131 -10.89 -1.35 9.01
C TRP A 131 -11.64 -1.96 7.81
N PRO A 132 -11.74 -1.25 6.68
CA PRO A 132 -12.36 -1.77 5.46
C PRO A 132 -11.42 -2.77 4.77
N LYS A 133 -11.51 -4.05 5.16
CA LYS A 133 -10.58 -5.12 4.75
C LYS A 133 -10.42 -5.27 3.24
N ALA A 134 -11.53 -5.24 2.49
CA ALA A 134 -11.49 -5.42 1.04
C ALA A 134 -10.75 -4.27 0.34
N GLN A 135 -11.07 -3.03 0.68
CA GLN A 135 -10.42 -1.84 0.13
C GLN A 135 -8.94 -1.79 0.51
N GLY A 136 -8.63 -2.15 1.76
CA GLY A 136 -7.25 -2.25 2.22
C GLY A 136 -6.44 -3.29 1.47
N ALA A 137 -7.03 -4.46 1.20
CA ALA A 137 -6.39 -5.51 0.41
C ALA A 137 -6.10 -5.07 -1.03
N ASP A 138 -7.04 -4.37 -1.67
CA ASP A 138 -6.85 -3.80 -3.01
C ASP A 138 -5.69 -2.81 -3.03
N LEU A 139 -5.61 -1.94 -2.03
CA LEU A 139 -4.54 -0.93 -1.93
C LEU A 139 -3.17 -1.57 -1.69
N ARG A 140 -3.08 -2.60 -0.84
CA ARG A 140 -1.82 -3.34 -0.64
C ARG A 140 -1.38 -4.03 -1.93
N LYS A 141 -2.31 -4.67 -2.65
CA LYS A 141 -2.02 -5.29 -3.94
C LYS A 141 -1.45 -4.27 -4.94
N LEU A 142 -2.05 -3.10 -5.04
CA LEU A 142 -1.55 -2.01 -5.87
C LEU A 142 -0.16 -1.56 -5.44
N ALA A 143 0.04 -1.24 -4.17
CA ALA A 143 1.32 -0.74 -3.64
C ALA A 143 2.46 -1.76 -3.85
N ILE A 144 2.23 -3.02 -3.50
CA ILE A 144 3.21 -4.10 -3.70
C ILE A 144 3.56 -4.28 -5.18
N GLN A 145 2.58 -4.23 -6.07
CA GLN A 145 2.83 -4.34 -7.51
C GLN A 145 3.69 -3.19 -8.04
N ILE A 146 3.42 -1.97 -7.59
CA ILE A 146 4.23 -0.80 -7.94
C ILE A 146 5.66 -0.94 -7.42
N LEU A 147 5.82 -1.30 -6.15
CA LEU A 147 7.12 -1.45 -5.51
C LEU A 147 7.94 -2.56 -6.17
N GLN A 148 7.37 -3.73 -6.38
CA GLN A 148 8.07 -4.85 -7.03
C GLN A 148 8.49 -4.53 -8.47
N ARG A 149 7.67 -3.78 -9.20
CA ARG A 149 8.02 -3.31 -10.54
C ARG A 149 9.26 -2.42 -10.53
N HIS A 150 9.31 -1.43 -9.62
CA HIS A 150 10.43 -0.50 -9.54
C HIS A 150 11.70 -1.14 -8.96
N LEU A 151 11.55 -2.11 -8.06
CA LEU A 151 12.67 -2.89 -7.52
C LEU A 151 13.15 -3.98 -8.48
N GLU A 152 12.39 -4.30 -9.53
CA GLU A 152 12.64 -5.41 -10.46
C GLU A 152 12.81 -6.76 -9.76
N LYS A 153 12.18 -6.92 -8.60
CA LYS A 153 12.23 -8.15 -7.79
C LYS A 153 10.95 -8.36 -7.00
N LYS A 154 10.72 -9.59 -6.59
CA LYS A 154 9.62 -9.93 -5.68
C LYS A 154 10.05 -9.73 -4.23
N LEU A 155 9.17 -9.16 -3.44
CA LEU A 155 9.32 -9.04 -2.00
C LEU A 155 8.98 -10.38 -1.34
N VAL A 156 9.87 -10.88 -0.50
CA VAL A 156 9.70 -12.18 0.16
C VAL A 156 8.52 -12.15 1.12
N THR A 157 8.43 -11.09 1.91
CA THR A 157 7.38 -10.93 2.93
C THR A 157 6.01 -10.65 2.34
N ALA A 158 5.90 -10.11 1.13
CA ALA A 158 4.62 -9.86 0.47
C ALA A 158 3.81 -11.16 0.29
N SER A 159 4.47 -12.25 -0.10
CA SER A 159 3.83 -13.55 -0.23
C SER A 159 3.42 -14.16 1.13
N MET A 160 4.10 -13.80 2.19
CA MET A 160 3.74 -14.22 3.56
C MET A 160 2.51 -13.46 4.05
N LEU A 161 2.41 -12.17 3.75
CA LEU A 161 1.24 -11.34 4.06
C LEU A 161 -0.01 -11.83 3.34
N GLU A 162 0.08 -12.13 2.04
CA GLU A 162 -1.06 -12.63 1.25
C GLU A 162 -1.62 -13.96 1.78
N LYS A 163 -0.78 -14.81 2.36
CA LYS A 163 -1.17 -16.10 2.95
C LYS A 163 -1.69 -15.98 4.38
N SER A 164 -1.54 -14.84 4.99
CA SER A 164 -2.00 -14.57 6.35
C SER A 164 -3.43 -14.04 6.28
N ASP A 165 -4.41 -14.94 6.12
CA ASP A 165 -5.84 -14.63 6.26
C ASP A 165 -6.14 -14.33 7.74
N PHE A 166 -6.10 -13.05 8.09
CA PHE A 166 -6.46 -12.58 9.44
C PHE A 166 -7.74 -11.75 9.41
#